data_4ecce30dcaea0bd812b75e5977ae47c6
#
_entry.id   4ecce30dcaea0bd812b75e5977ae47c6
#
_cell.length_a   1.000
_cell.length_b   1.000
_cell.length_c   1.000
_cell.angle_alpha   90.00
_cell.angle_beta   90.00
_cell.angle_gamma   90.00
#
_symmetry.space_group_name_H-M   'P 1'
#
loop_
_entity.id
_entity.type
_entity.pdbx_description
1 polymer ?
#
loop_
_entity_poly.entity_id
_entity_poly.type
_entity_poly.pdbx_seq_one_letter_code
_entity_poly.pdbx_strand_id
1 'polypeptide(L)'
;MVNLQIVGSRLQWVVIVATCIALGACAHKPAPAPPQYPAVPEQSVRLLAAAPKGSYARRGVVTIEDRLAAMSGDAWLQVRTMAAQSGANAVFVRHQRTFWLRDPKTKQRVRMERAVYELVYIP
;
A
#
# COMPACT_ATOMS: atom_id res chain seq x y z
N MET A 1 28.77 50.54 -22.36
CA MET A 1 29.18 49.74 -21.17
C MET A 1 28.03 49.31 -20.31
N VAL A 2 27.06 50.12 -20.04
CA VAL A 2 25.89 49.76 -19.21
C VAL A 2 25.04 48.65 -19.84
N ASN A 3 24.93 48.61 -21.16
CA ASN A 3 24.12 47.58 -21.85
C ASN A 3 24.72 46.18 -21.83
N LEU A 4 26.03 46.04 -21.72
CA LEU A 4 26.71 44.73 -21.63
C LEU A 4 26.47 44.04 -20.29
N GLN A 5 26.36 44.80 -19.19
CA GLN A 5 26.06 44.24 -17.87
C GLN A 5 24.63 43.71 -17.75
N ILE A 6 23.68 44.39 -18.40
CA ILE A 6 22.28 43.97 -18.41
C ILE A 6 22.10 42.68 -19.20
N VAL A 7 22.81 42.50 -20.29
CA VAL A 7 22.73 41.27 -21.09
C VAL A 7 23.34 40.09 -20.34
N GLY A 8 24.43 40.29 -19.62
CA GLY A 8 25.05 39.26 -18.79
C GLY A 8 24.15 38.78 -17.66
N SER A 9 23.47 39.72 -17.01
CA SER A 9 22.54 39.36 -15.93
C SER A 9 21.31 38.57 -16.43
N ARG A 10 20.82 38.93 -17.60
CA ARG A 10 19.68 38.21 -18.19
C ARG A 10 20.05 36.79 -18.60
N LEU A 11 21.23 36.61 -19.14
CA LEU A 11 21.72 35.28 -19.49
C LEU A 11 21.91 34.39 -18.25
N GLN A 12 22.44 34.96 -17.17
CA GLN A 12 22.58 34.23 -15.90
C GLN A 12 21.21 33.80 -15.32
N TRP A 13 20.23 34.67 -15.38
CA TRP A 13 18.89 34.33 -14.91
C TRP A 13 18.25 33.19 -15.72
N VAL A 14 18.43 33.21 -17.02
CA VAL A 14 17.89 32.14 -17.89
C VAL A 14 18.58 30.81 -17.61
N VAL A 15 19.88 30.80 -17.39
CA VAL A 15 20.61 29.57 -17.03
C VAL A 15 20.19 29.04 -15.67
N ILE A 16 20.00 29.89 -14.66
CA ILE A 16 19.57 29.49 -13.33
C ILE A 16 18.16 28.90 -13.40
N VAL A 17 17.24 29.52 -14.12
CA VAL A 17 15.88 29.04 -14.28
C VAL A 17 15.84 27.69 -15.01
N ALA A 18 16.64 27.54 -16.06
CA ALA A 18 16.75 26.26 -16.78
C ALA A 18 17.33 25.15 -15.90
N THR A 19 18.33 25.47 -15.08
CA THR A 19 18.92 24.50 -14.14
C THR A 19 17.94 24.08 -13.05
N CYS A 20 17.16 25.02 -12.51
CA CYS A 20 16.14 24.72 -11.52
C CYS A 20 15.03 23.82 -12.08
N ILE A 21 14.61 24.04 -13.33
CA ILE A 21 13.61 23.19 -13.99
C ILE A 21 14.15 21.77 -14.20
N ALA A 22 15.39 21.62 -14.61
CA ALA A 22 16.01 20.30 -14.77
C ALA A 22 16.15 19.55 -13.45
N LEU A 23 16.52 20.22 -12.35
CA LEU A 23 16.60 19.62 -11.02
C LEU A 23 15.20 19.28 -10.48
N GLY A 24 14.20 20.10 -10.74
CA GLY A 24 12.81 19.81 -10.37
C GLY A 24 12.25 18.58 -11.09
N ALA A 25 12.56 18.39 -12.37
CA ALA A 25 12.17 17.21 -13.13
C ALA A 25 12.84 15.92 -12.60
N CYS A 26 14.08 15.97 -12.15
CA CYS A 26 14.80 14.83 -11.57
C CYS A 26 14.30 14.47 -10.16
N ALA A 27 13.64 15.39 -9.44
CA ALA A 27 13.11 15.18 -8.09
C ALA A 27 11.70 14.56 -8.09
N HIS A 28 11.03 14.43 -9.23
CA HIS A 28 9.74 13.79 -9.32
C HIS A 28 9.87 12.28 -9.07
N LYS A 29 9.11 11.79 -8.08
CA LYS A 29 8.96 10.36 -7.89
C LYS A 29 8.29 9.76 -9.14
N PRO A 30 8.80 8.64 -9.68
CA PRO A 30 8.12 7.96 -10.76
C PRO A 30 6.70 7.57 -10.32
N ALA A 31 5.75 7.64 -11.22
CA ALA A 31 4.40 7.15 -10.96
C ALA A 31 4.46 5.69 -10.48
N PRO A 32 3.62 5.28 -9.51
CA PRO A 32 3.57 3.89 -9.07
C PRO A 32 3.29 2.99 -10.29
N ALA A 33 4.01 1.88 -10.37
CA ALA A 33 3.79 0.90 -11.43
C ALA A 33 2.32 0.46 -11.43
N PRO A 34 1.69 0.27 -12.62
CA PRO A 34 0.33 -0.23 -12.68
C PRO A 34 0.27 -1.62 -12.02
N PRO A 35 -0.88 -2.01 -11.42
CA PRO A 35 -1.01 -3.33 -10.82
C PRO A 35 -0.67 -4.41 -11.85
N GLN A 36 0.12 -5.39 -11.45
CA GLN A 36 0.60 -6.47 -12.33
C GLN A 36 -0.53 -7.35 -12.85
N TYR A 37 -1.64 -7.43 -12.11
CA TYR A 37 -2.79 -8.26 -12.43
C TYR A 37 -4.06 -7.42 -12.45
N PRO A 38 -5.00 -7.70 -13.36
CA PRO A 38 -6.26 -6.98 -13.40
C PRO A 38 -7.06 -7.22 -12.11
N ALA A 39 -7.72 -6.18 -11.63
CA ALA A 39 -8.60 -6.28 -10.48
C ALA A 39 -9.76 -7.24 -10.77
N VAL A 40 -10.23 -7.94 -9.72
CA VAL A 40 -11.41 -8.79 -9.77
C VAL A 40 -12.56 -8.13 -9.01
N PRO A 41 -13.84 -8.52 -9.26
CA PRO A 41 -14.95 -8.02 -8.46
C PRO A 41 -14.79 -8.42 -6.99
N GLU A 42 -15.08 -7.49 -6.07
CA GLU A 42 -15.00 -7.79 -4.64
C GLU A 42 -15.87 -8.96 -4.21
N GLN A 43 -17.04 -9.12 -4.83
CA GLN A 43 -17.95 -10.21 -4.56
C GLN A 43 -17.37 -11.59 -4.90
N SER A 44 -16.38 -11.66 -5.79
CA SER A 44 -15.73 -12.92 -6.16
C SER A 44 -14.66 -13.37 -5.16
N VAL A 45 -14.23 -12.49 -4.25
CA VAL A 45 -13.20 -12.80 -3.25
C VAL A 45 -13.80 -13.65 -2.13
N ARG A 46 -13.26 -14.84 -1.91
CA ARG A 46 -13.71 -15.78 -0.90
C ARG A 46 -12.71 -15.90 0.24
N LEU A 47 -13.19 -15.98 1.46
CA LEU A 47 -12.36 -16.31 2.62
C LEU A 47 -12.32 -17.85 2.77
N LEU A 48 -11.10 -18.38 2.71
CA LEU A 48 -10.87 -19.82 2.87
C LEU A 48 -10.44 -20.13 4.31
N ALA A 49 -10.85 -21.30 4.79
CA ALA A 49 -10.46 -21.77 6.12
C ALA A 49 -8.98 -22.15 6.22
N ALA A 50 -8.37 -22.52 5.10
CA ALA A 50 -6.97 -22.95 5.02
C ALA A 50 -6.43 -22.69 3.62
N ALA A 51 -5.13 -22.87 3.43
CA ALA A 51 -4.49 -22.78 2.12
C ALA A 51 -5.16 -23.75 1.12
N PRO A 52 -5.33 -23.34 -0.16
CA PRO A 52 -5.88 -24.21 -1.19
C PRO A 52 -5.03 -25.47 -1.37
N LYS A 53 -5.69 -26.59 -1.57
CA LYS A 53 -4.99 -27.87 -1.82
C LYS A 53 -4.43 -28.01 -3.24
N GLY A 54 -5.01 -27.29 -4.19
CA GLY A 54 -4.61 -27.30 -5.60
C GLY A 54 -3.61 -26.21 -5.94
N SER A 55 -3.35 -26.02 -7.21
CA SER A 55 -2.50 -24.93 -7.69
C SER A 55 -3.16 -23.59 -7.51
N TYR A 56 -2.41 -22.63 -7.00
CA TYR A 56 -2.83 -21.24 -6.89
C TYR A 56 -1.65 -20.31 -7.08
N ALA A 57 -1.94 -19.08 -7.48
CA ALA A 57 -0.93 -18.05 -7.63
C ALA A 57 -1.02 -17.05 -6.48
N ARG A 58 0.10 -16.72 -5.88
CA ARG A 58 0.19 -15.71 -4.83
C ARG A 58 0.08 -14.31 -5.43
N ARG A 59 -0.81 -13.50 -4.88
CA ARG A 59 -1.03 -12.12 -5.34
C ARG A 59 -0.53 -11.07 -4.35
N GLY A 60 -0.33 -11.43 -3.11
CA GLY A 60 0.17 -10.52 -2.08
C GLY A 60 -0.08 -11.03 -0.67
N VAL A 61 0.33 -10.22 0.28
CA VAL A 61 0.16 -10.46 1.71
C VAL A 61 -0.32 -9.18 2.36
N VAL A 62 -1.32 -9.26 3.21
CA VAL A 62 -1.87 -8.14 3.98
C VAL A 62 -1.79 -8.47 5.46
N THR A 63 -1.22 -7.56 6.24
CA THR A 63 -1.18 -7.67 7.69
C THR A 63 -2.16 -6.67 8.28
N ILE A 64 -3.11 -7.14 9.08
CA ILE A 64 -4.04 -6.31 9.83
C ILE A 64 -3.72 -6.46 11.31
N GLU A 65 -3.60 -5.34 11.98
CA GLU A 65 -3.37 -5.26 13.41
C GLU A 65 -4.36 -4.26 14.02
N ASP A 66 -5.19 -4.72 14.93
CA ASP A 66 -6.20 -3.90 15.59
C ASP A 66 -6.60 -4.52 16.93
N ARG A 67 -7.41 -3.79 17.70
CA ARG A 67 -8.03 -4.31 18.91
C ARG A 67 -8.88 -5.53 18.58
N LEU A 68 -8.81 -6.55 19.42
CA LEU A 68 -9.55 -7.80 19.19
C LEU A 68 -11.06 -7.57 18.97
N ALA A 69 -11.66 -6.62 19.68
CA ALA A 69 -13.06 -6.26 19.52
C ALA A 69 -13.42 -5.63 18.16
N ALA A 70 -12.44 -5.04 17.46
CA ALA A 70 -12.63 -4.34 16.18
C ALA A 70 -12.38 -5.25 14.97
N MET A 71 -11.83 -6.44 15.16
CA MET A 71 -11.36 -7.32 14.06
C MET A 71 -12.48 -8.07 13.31
N SER A 72 -13.73 -8.05 13.79
CA SER A 72 -14.73 -9.01 13.33
C SER A 72 -15.41 -8.68 11.99
N GLY A 73 -15.52 -7.42 11.58
CA GLY A 73 -16.25 -7.04 10.36
C GLY A 73 -15.45 -6.16 9.42
N ASP A 74 -14.94 -5.05 9.93
CA ASP A 74 -14.26 -4.05 9.12
C ASP A 74 -12.92 -4.56 8.58
N ALA A 75 -12.22 -5.41 9.30
CA ALA A 75 -10.98 -6.04 8.87
C ALA A 75 -11.19 -6.91 7.63
N TRP A 76 -12.26 -7.72 7.60
CA TRP A 76 -12.58 -8.53 6.43
C TRP A 76 -12.90 -7.68 5.20
N LEU A 77 -13.68 -6.62 5.36
CA LEU A 77 -14.01 -5.72 4.26
C LEU A 77 -12.75 -5.07 3.68
N GLN A 78 -11.82 -4.64 4.52
CA GLN A 78 -10.56 -4.07 4.11
C GLN A 78 -9.70 -5.07 3.34
N VAL A 79 -9.53 -6.28 3.85
CA VAL A 79 -8.78 -7.36 3.20
C VAL A 79 -9.40 -7.73 1.85
N ARG A 80 -10.72 -7.84 1.80
CA ARG A 80 -11.46 -8.16 0.58
C ARG A 80 -11.23 -7.13 -0.52
N THR A 81 -11.31 -5.85 -0.18
CA THR A 81 -11.03 -4.76 -1.12
C THR A 81 -9.60 -4.82 -1.64
N MET A 82 -8.64 -5.00 -0.75
CA MET A 82 -7.23 -5.11 -1.14
C MET A 82 -6.95 -6.35 -2.01
N ALA A 83 -7.58 -7.47 -1.70
CA ALA A 83 -7.48 -8.69 -2.50
C ALA A 83 -8.03 -8.48 -3.91
N ALA A 84 -9.21 -7.89 -4.03
CA ALA A 84 -9.83 -7.60 -5.31
C ALA A 84 -8.95 -6.70 -6.18
N GLN A 85 -8.39 -5.65 -5.62
CA GLN A 85 -7.48 -4.72 -6.30
C GLN A 85 -6.18 -5.39 -6.76
N SER A 86 -5.73 -6.41 -6.04
CA SER A 86 -4.51 -7.18 -6.36
C SER A 86 -4.75 -8.30 -7.38
N GLY A 87 -5.99 -8.50 -7.82
CA GLY A 87 -6.35 -9.59 -8.72
C GLY A 87 -6.47 -10.96 -8.04
N ALA A 88 -6.66 -10.99 -6.72
CA ALA A 88 -6.89 -12.20 -5.95
C ALA A 88 -8.39 -12.52 -5.88
N ASN A 89 -8.75 -13.79 -6.03
CA ASN A 89 -10.13 -14.27 -5.90
C ASN A 89 -10.37 -15.08 -4.63
N ALA A 90 -9.35 -15.24 -3.80
CA ALA A 90 -9.45 -15.92 -2.51
C ALA A 90 -8.40 -15.40 -1.54
N VAL A 91 -8.69 -15.55 -0.26
CA VAL A 91 -7.84 -15.11 0.85
C VAL A 91 -7.86 -16.18 1.92
N PHE A 92 -6.75 -16.47 2.55
CA PHE A 92 -6.70 -17.30 3.76
C PHE A 92 -5.79 -16.69 4.82
N VAL A 93 -6.06 -17.01 6.08
CA VAL A 93 -5.23 -16.56 7.20
C VAL A 93 -4.00 -17.44 7.27
N ARG A 94 -2.83 -16.85 7.04
CA ARG A 94 -1.55 -17.52 7.13
C ARG A 94 -1.06 -17.62 8.57
N HIS A 95 -1.26 -16.57 9.33
CA HIS A 95 -0.81 -16.47 10.71
C HIS A 95 -1.73 -15.53 11.49
N GLN A 96 -2.02 -15.90 12.72
CA GLN A 96 -2.85 -15.10 13.62
C GLN A 96 -2.23 -15.14 15.02
N ARG A 97 -2.13 -14.00 15.64
CA ARG A 97 -1.51 -13.84 16.95
C ARG A 97 -2.27 -12.82 17.78
N THR A 98 -2.50 -13.15 19.03
CA THR A 98 -3.06 -12.22 20.02
C THR A 98 -1.93 -11.78 20.97
N PHE A 99 -1.93 -10.51 21.33
CA PHE A 99 -0.95 -9.93 22.26
C PHE A 99 -1.55 -8.78 23.04
N TRP A 100 -0.87 -8.36 24.09
CA TRP A 100 -1.28 -7.24 24.92
C TRP A 100 -0.43 -6.02 24.63
N LEU A 101 -1.08 -4.88 24.44
CA LEU A 101 -0.45 -3.59 24.25
C LEU A 101 -0.93 -2.62 25.33
N ARG A 102 -0.03 -1.79 25.83
CA ARG A 102 -0.40 -0.73 26.77
C ARG A 102 -0.82 0.50 25.98
N ASP A 103 -2.05 0.98 26.23
CA ASP A 103 -2.53 2.21 25.62
C ASP A 103 -1.77 3.40 26.21
N PRO A 104 -1.08 4.22 25.40
CA PRO A 104 -0.32 5.36 25.90
C PRO A 104 -1.20 6.46 26.49
N LYS A 105 -2.48 6.55 26.12
CA LYS A 105 -3.42 7.56 26.60
C LYS A 105 -4.05 7.16 27.93
N THR A 106 -4.58 5.96 28.01
CA THR A 106 -5.32 5.47 29.19
C THR A 106 -4.46 4.69 30.16
N LYS A 107 -3.23 4.31 29.80
CA LYS A 107 -2.31 3.45 30.57
C LYS A 107 -2.86 2.04 30.82
N GLN A 108 -3.98 1.67 30.23
CA GLN A 108 -4.59 0.36 30.34
C GLN A 108 -4.00 -0.62 29.34
N ARG A 109 -4.03 -1.91 29.69
CA ARG A 109 -3.65 -2.98 28.78
C ARG A 109 -4.82 -3.31 27.85
N VAL A 110 -4.55 -3.31 26.55
CA VAL A 110 -5.54 -3.62 25.52
C VAL A 110 -5.13 -4.89 24.80
N ARG A 111 -6.10 -5.78 24.58
CA ARG A 111 -5.87 -7.00 23.84
C ARG A 111 -5.92 -6.70 22.34
N MET A 112 -4.82 -7.00 21.65
CA MET A 112 -4.63 -6.77 20.22
C MET A 112 -4.61 -8.10 19.48
N GLU A 113 -4.97 -8.06 18.22
CA GLU A 113 -4.84 -9.17 17.30
C GLU A 113 -4.08 -8.72 16.06
N ARG A 114 -3.16 -9.56 15.62
CA ARG A 114 -2.47 -9.42 14.34
C ARG A 114 -2.80 -10.63 13.49
N ALA A 115 -3.34 -10.38 12.31
CA ALA A 115 -3.65 -11.42 11.34
C ALA A 115 -2.90 -11.14 10.04
N VAL A 116 -2.23 -12.14 9.51
CA VAL A 116 -1.54 -12.09 8.22
C VAL A 116 -2.38 -12.89 7.23
N TYR A 117 -2.89 -12.21 6.22
CA TYR A 117 -3.71 -12.78 5.16
C TYR A 117 -2.87 -12.96 3.90
N GLU A 118 -2.96 -14.12 3.29
CA GLU A 118 -2.38 -14.37 1.99
C GLU A 118 -3.44 -14.23 0.90
N LEU A 119 -3.14 -13.37 -0.08
CA LEU A 119 -4.02 -13.08 -1.21
C LEU A 119 -3.61 -13.99 -2.35
N VAL A 120 -4.55 -14.80 -2.87
CA VAL A 120 -4.27 -15.81 -3.88
C VAL A 120 -5.27 -15.77 -5.02
N TYR A 121 -4.83 -16.26 -6.17
CA TYR A 121 -5.70 -16.49 -7.32
C TYR A 121 -5.79 -17.99 -7.59
N ILE A 122 -6.99 -18.50 -7.57
CA ILE A 122 -7.31 -19.89 -7.90
C ILE A 122 -7.95 -19.89 -9.28
N PRO A 123 -7.30 -20.49 -10.27
CA PRO A 123 -7.81 -20.53 -11.62
C PRO A 123 -9.11 -21.31 -11.75
#